data_757898b1ce4119f0e42a32d08e5d6018
#
_entry.id   757898b1ce4119f0e42a32d08e5d6018
#
_cell.length_a   1.000
_cell.length_b   1.000
_cell.length_c   1.000
_cell.angle_alpha   90.00
_cell.angle_beta   90.00
_cell.angle_gamma   90.00
#
_symmetry.space_group_name_H-M   'P 1'
#
loop_
_entity.id
_entity.type
_entity.pdbx_description
1 polymer ?
#
loop_
_entity_poly.entity_id
_entity_poly.type
_entity_poly.pdbx_seq_one_letter_code
_entity_poly.pdbx_strand_id
1 'polypeptide(L)'
;MTDEQKILLALVKLMFPREMLDYFEVVGFELHEDSISVRLDERDRILKKKSGHTYVKNGFLPECRITDFPIRDKRATLIVRRRRWKDEKTGEIVSNDY
;
A
#
# COMPACT_ATOMS: atom_id res chain seq x y z
N MET A 1 3.49 12.29 -15.02
CA MET A 1 3.62 10.90 -15.48
C MET A 1 3.36 10.85 -16.98
N THR A 2 4.25 10.23 -17.75
CA THR A 2 4.09 10.07 -19.20
C THR A 2 3.02 9.03 -19.51
N ASP A 3 2.53 8.99 -20.76
CA ASP A 3 1.55 7.99 -21.18
C ASP A 3 2.12 6.57 -21.08
N GLU A 4 3.40 6.40 -21.40
CA GLU A 4 4.09 5.12 -21.27
C GLU A 4 4.13 4.65 -19.82
N GLN A 5 4.43 5.56 -18.89
CA GLN A 5 4.44 5.24 -17.46
C GLN A 5 3.05 4.88 -16.93
N LYS A 6 2.01 5.53 -17.43
CA LYS A 6 0.63 5.20 -17.08
C LYS A 6 0.24 3.80 -17.54
N ILE A 7 0.65 3.42 -18.73
CA ILE A 7 0.41 2.08 -19.27
C ILE A 7 1.15 1.04 -18.43
N LEU A 8 2.42 1.28 -18.13
CA LEU A 8 3.21 0.38 -17.29
C LEU A 8 2.61 0.23 -15.89
N LEU A 9 2.15 1.33 -15.29
CA LEU A 9 1.50 1.30 -13.99
C LEU A 9 0.22 0.46 -14.04
N ALA A 10 -0.58 0.59 -15.08
CA ALA A 10 -1.79 -0.20 -15.26
C ALA A 10 -1.47 -1.69 -15.36
N LEU A 11 -0.41 -2.04 -16.09
CA LEU A 11 0.04 -3.44 -16.22
C LEU A 11 0.54 -3.98 -14.87
N VAL A 12 1.29 -3.19 -14.12
CA VAL A 12 1.76 -3.58 -12.79
C VAL A 12 0.58 -3.87 -11.87
N LYS A 13 -0.46 -3.05 -11.89
CA LYS A 13 -1.66 -3.25 -11.09
C LYS A 13 -2.36 -4.58 -11.41
N LEU A 14 -2.34 -5.01 -12.67
CA LEU A 14 -2.95 -6.29 -13.07
C LEU A 14 -2.22 -7.50 -12.50
N MET A 15 -0.99 -7.34 -12.03
CA MET A 15 -0.20 -8.44 -11.46
C MET A 15 -0.57 -8.75 -10.00
N PHE A 16 -1.32 -7.87 -9.35
CA PHE A 16 -1.69 -8.02 -7.95
C PHE A 16 -3.10 -8.57 -7.79
N PRO A 17 -3.36 -9.36 -6.72
CA PRO A 17 -4.71 -9.75 -6.37
C PRO A 17 -5.60 -8.53 -6.17
N ARG A 18 -6.84 -8.61 -6.60
CA ARG A 18 -7.80 -7.52 -6.48
C ARG A 18 -7.99 -7.08 -5.03
N GLU A 19 -8.06 -8.04 -4.12
CA GLU A 19 -8.23 -7.76 -2.69
C GLU A 19 -7.10 -6.88 -2.15
N MET A 20 -5.87 -7.11 -2.63
CA MET A 20 -4.74 -6.31 -2.23
C MET A 20 -4.89 -4.86 -2.68
N LEU A 21 -5.38 -4.64 -3.90
CA LEU A 21 -5.59 -3.30 -4.46
C LEU A 21 -6.80 -2.59 -3.84
N ASP A 22 -7.69 -3.30 -3.18
CA ASP A 22 -8.79 -2.71 -2.43
C ASP A 22 -8.28 -1.97 -1.18
N TYR A 23 -7.19 -2.44 -0.59
CA TYR A 23 -6.63 -1.87 0.64
C TYR A 23 -5.38 -1.03 0.40
N PHE A 24 -4.68 -1.29 -0.68
CA PHE A 24 -3.41 -0.62 -0.99
C PHE A 24 -3.44 -0.02 -2.38
N GLU A 25 -2.78 1.12 -2.51
CA GLU A 25 -2.62 1.81 -3.79
C GLU A 25 -1.18 1.67 -4.26
N VAL A 26 -0.98 1.34 -5.53
CA VAL A 26 0.35 1.36 -6.14
C VAL A 26 0.72 2.81 -6.40
N VAL A 27 1.71 3.31 -5.67
CA VAL A 27 2.14 4.72 -5.77
C VAL A 27 3.41 4.90 -6.59
N GLY A 28 4.09 3.83 -6.92
CA GLY A 28 5.27 3.90 -7.77
C GLY A 28 5.88 2.53 -8.01
N PHE A 29 6.80 2.48 -8.95
CA PHE A 29 7.57 1.28 -9.23
C PHE A 29 8.89 1.65 -9.87
N GLU A 30 9.88 0.76 -9.73
CA GLU A 30 11.17 0.84 -10.39
C GLU A 30 11.47 -0.48 -11.07
N LEU A 31 11.86 -0.41 -12.36
CA LEU A 31 12.29 -1.57 -13.11
C LEU A 31 13.81 -1.69 -13.00
N HIS A 32 14.26 -2.88 -12.64
CA HIS A 32 15.67 -3.23 -12.61
C HIS A 32 15.90 -4.34 -13.64
N GLU A 33 17.15 -4.67 -13.92
CA GLU A 33 17.50 -5.67 -14.92
C GLU A 33 16.79 -7.02 -14.67
N ASP A 34 16.86 -7.53 -13.43
CA ASP A 34 16.30 -8.83 -13.06
C ASP A 34 15.13 -8.77 -12.10
N SER A 35 14.69 -7.58 -11.73
CA SER A 35 13.69 -7.42 -10.69
C SER A 35 12.86 -6.15 -10.88
N ILE A 36 11.82 -6.06 -10.09
CA ILE A 36 10.97 -4.86 -10.03
C ILE A 36 10.73 -4.51 -8.56
N SER A 37 10.78 -3.23 -8.24
CA SER A 37 10.37 -2.72 -6.92
C SER A 37 9.05 -1.99 -7.06
N VAL A 38 8.07 -2.32 -6.25
CA VAL A 38 6.75 -1.70 -6.27
C VAL A 38 6.44 -1.09 -4.92
N ARG A 39 6.07 0.18 -4.92
CA ARG A 39 5.66 0.90 -3.71
C ARG A 39 4.15 0.86 -3.57
N LEU A 40 3.70 0.41 -2.41
CA LEU A 40 2.30 0.31 -2.07
C LEU A 40 2.01 1.10 -0.80
N ASP A 41 1.06 2.02 -0.87
CA ASP A 41 0.59 2.77 0.29
C ASP A 41 -0.82 2.30 0.64
N GLU A 42 -1.06 2.08 1.93
CA GLU A 42 -2.39 1.76 2.42
C GLU A 42 -3.34 2.91 2.11
N ARG A 43 -4.53 2.59 1.64
CA ARG A 43 -5.57 3.58 1.38
C ARG A 43 -6.06 4.19 2.69
N ASP A 44 -6.55 5.41 2.62
CA ASP A 44 -7.09 6.11 3.78
C ASP A 44 -8.48 5.56 4.14
N ARG A 45 -8.50 4.35 4.69
CA ARG A 45 -9.74 3.69 5.08
C ARG A 45 -9.53 2.82 6.31
N ILE A 46 -10.20 3.18 7.39
CA ILE A 46 -10.19 2.39 8.62
C ILE A 46 -11.23 1.30 8.49
N LEU A 47 -10.84 0.04 8.69
CA LEU A 47 -11.73 -1.12 8.55
C LEU A 47 -12.66 -1.32 9.73
N LYS A 48 -12.20 -0.97 10.94
CA LYS A 48 -12.98 -1.13 12.18
C LYS A 48 -13.07 0.20 12.91
N LYS A 49 -14.15 0.92 12.69
CA LYS A 49 -14.44 2.18 13.38
C LYS A 49 -15.40 1.94 14.54
N LYS A 50 -15.09 2.55 15.69
CA LYS A 50 -16.04 2.57 16.81
C LYS A 50 -17.08 3.63 16.55
N SER A 51 -18.34 3.31 16.86
CA SER A 51 -19.46 4.25 16.69
C SER A 51 -19.25 5.50 17.55
N GLY A 52 -19.46 6.66 16.97
CA GLY A 52 -19.30 7.94 17.66
C GLY A 52 -17.86 8.41 17.82
N HIS A 53 -16.89 7.69 17.27
CA HIS A 53 -15.48 8.09 17.29
C HIS A 53 -15.08 8.71 15.94
N THR A 54 -14.24 9.72 16.01
CA THR A 54 -13.68 10.38 14.82
C THR A 54 -12.19 10.08 14.75
N TYR A 55 -11.71 9.75 13.55
CA TYR A 55 -10.32 9.36 13.33
C TYR A 55 -9.66 10.32 12.36
N VAL A 56 -8.43 10.73 12.68
CA VAL A 56 -7.63 11.58 11.81
C VAL A 56 -6.34 10.86 11.43
N LYS A 57 -5.83 11.15 10.25
CA LYS A 57 -4.57 10.59 9.78
C LYS A 57 -3.45 10.96 10.73
N ASN A 58 -2.58 10.01 11.07
CA ASN A 58 -1.45 10.22 11.97
C ASN A 58 -0.17 9.57 11.42
N GLY A 59 0.12 9.80 10.14
CA GLY A 59 1.33 9.31 9.49
C GLY A 59 1.27 7.85 9.12
N PHE A 60 2.43 7.24 9.04
CA PHE A 60 2.59 5.85 8.62
C PHE A 60 3.39 5.07 9.65
N LEU A 61 3.15 3.76 9.70
CA LEU A 61 4.04 2.83 10.38
C LEU A 61 5.36 2.75 9.61
N PRO A 62 6.44 2.22 10.23
CA PRO A 62 7.68 1.99 9.52
C PRO A 62 7.45 1.16 8.26
N GLU A 63 8.17 1.52 7.21
CA GLU A 63 8.10 0.85 5.91
C GLU A 63 8.46 -0.63 6.03
N CYS A 64 7.64 -1.48 5.42
CA CYS A 64 7.87 -2.92 5.38
C CYS A 64 8.29 -3.33 3.98
N ARG A 65 9.35 -4.15 3.88
CA ARG A 65 9.81 -4.69 2.60
C ARG A 65 9.51 -6.19 2.53
N ILE A 66 8.84 -6.58 1.47
CA ILE A 66 8.58 -7.98 1.15
C ILE A 66 9.43 -8.32 -0.07
N THR A 67 10.46 -9.14 0.13
CA THR A 67 11.37 -9.54 -0.95
C THR A 67 10.92 -10.85 -1.58
N ASP A 68 11.40 -11.08 -2.82
CA ASP A 68 11.12 -12.30 -3.57
C ASP A 68 9.63 -12.60 -3.75
N PHE A 69 8.81 -11.57 -3.79
CA PHE A 69 7.39 -11.73 -4.12
C PHE A 69 7.29 -12.15 -5.60
N PRO A 70 6.66 -13.29 -5.91
CA PRO A 70 6.64 -13.79 -7.28
C PRO A 70 5.65 -12.98 -8.14
N ILE A 71 6.18 -12.29 -9.15
CA ILE A 71 5.38 -11.67 -10.20
C ILE A 71 5.83 -12.30 -11.51
N ARG A 72 5.10 -13.30 -11.99
CA ARG A 72 5.47 -14.10 -13.16
C ARG A 72 6.86 -14.72 -12.94
N ASP A 73 7.78 -14.52 -13.88
CA ASP A 73 9.13 -15.06 -13.83
C ASP A 73 10.13 -14.13 -13.18
N LYS A 74 9.69 -13.00 -12.64
CA LYS A 74 10.58 -12.00 -12.08
C LYS A 74 10.41 -11.91 -10.57
N ARG A 75 11.51 -11.59 -9.90
CA ARG A 75 11.48 -11.27 -8.48
C ARG A 75 11.00 -9.84 -8.28
N ALA A 76 10.13 -9.67 -7.34
CA ALA A 76 9.64 -8.34 -6.98
C ALA A 76 9.92 -8.04 -5.52
N THR A 77 10.26 -6.80 -5.24
CA THR A 77 10.30 -6.28 -3.87
C THR A 77 9.11 -5.35 -3.70
N LEU A 78 8.26 -5.66 -2.73
CA LEU A 78 7.16 -4.79 -2.38
C LEU A 78 7.58 -3.92 -1.21
N ILE A 79 7.41 -2.62 -1.36
CA ILE A 79 7.70 -1.65 -0.32
C ILE A 79 6.36 -1.10 0.14
N VAL A 80 5.93 -1.54 1.32
CA VAL A 80 4.57 -1.31 1.81
C VAL A 80 4.58 -0.35 2.97
N ARG A 81 3.75 0.69 2.89
CA ARG A 81 3.52 1.61 4.01
C ARG A 81 2.09 1.46 4.48
N ARG A 82 1.93 1.20 5.78
CA ARG A 82 0.64 1.12 6.45
C ARG A 82 0.39 2.41 7.19
N ARG A 83 -0.87 2.85 7.23
CA ARG A 83 -1.25 4.10 7.87
C ARG A 83 -1.51 3.92 9.36
N ARG A 84 -1.36 5.03 10.08
CA ARG A 84 -1.83 5.18 11.45
C ARG A 84 -2.89 6.25 11.48
N TRP A 85 -3.83 6.10 12.38
CA TRP A 85 -4.83 7.12 12.66
C TRP A 85 -4.86 7.39 14.15
N LYS A 86 -5.36 8.55 14.53
CA LYS A 86 -5.58 8.92 15.92
C LYS A 86 -7.08 9.02 16.17
N ASP A 87 -7.53 8.31 17.18
CA ASP A 87 -8.89 8.45 17.68
C ASP A 87 -8.97 9.76 18.45
N GLU A 88 -9.71 10.73 17.93
CA GLU A 88 -9.82 12.05 18.57
C GLU A 88 -10.51 12.00 19.92
N LYS A 89 -11.35 11.01 20.15
CA LYS A 89 -12.09 10.88 21.40
C LYS A 89 -11.22 10.35 22.53
N THR A 90 -10.35 9.40 22.25
CA THR A 90 -9.51 8.73 23.26
C THR A 90 -8.04 9.11 23.19
N GLY A 91 -7.58 9.68 22.07
CA GLY A 91 -6.18 9.93 21.81
C GLY A 91 -5.39 8.69 21.41
N GLU A 92 -6.04 7.52 21.29
CA GLU A 92 -5.39 6.27 20.94
C GLU A 92 -4.94 6.27 19.49
N ILE A 93 -3.75 5.71 19.23
CA ILE A 93 -3.23 5.49 17.89
C ILE A 93 -3.66 4.11 17.44
N VAL A 94 -4.32 4.07 16.28
CA VAL A 94 -4.85 2.82 15.72
C VAL A 94 -4.34 2.58 14.31
N SER A 95 -4.30 1.32 13.92
CA SER A 95 -3.96 0.90 12.55
C SER A 95 -4.88 -0.26 12.17
N ASN A 96 -5.02 -0.49 10.86
CA ASN A 96 -5.78 -1.64 10.39
C ASN A 96 -5.01 -2.93 10.67
N ASP A 97 -5.74 -3.97 11.00
CA ASP A 97 -5.22 -5.29 11.26
C ASP A 97 -5.59 -6.20 10.07
N TYR A 98 -4.58 -6.69 9.39
CA TYR A 98 -4.75 -7.56 8.21
C TYR A 98 -4.35 -8.98 8.50
#